data_3106c28f5e01ae0805f0c182e7b71fe7
#
_entry.id   3106c28f5e01ae0805f0c182e7b71fe7
#
_cell.length_a   1.000
_cell.length_b   1.000
_cell.length_c   1.000
_cell.angle_alpha   90.00
_cell.angle_beta   90.00
_cell.angle_gamma   90.00
#
_symmetry.space_group_name_H-M   'P 1'
#
loop_
_entity.id
_entity.type
_entity.pdbx_description
1 polymer ?
#
loop_
_entity_poly.entity_id
_entity_poly.type
_entity_poly.pdbx_seq_one_letter_code
_entity_poly.pdbx_strand_id
1 'polypeptide(L)'
;MMDYELTLLSEGQIWGNDKERQLDVIRKYGIKAAITDLCILTGGYLYENTNYTIDEDRSLTGRTSCFWTRSDDGDNDVREVDADGERVDIYRYKRYDAVRPALRSSVIFSQISPNRVSGYNGTEEVEFGEYPQNAADSRMQNILESEYKRGMSKTGRSYTFDSVTDYDRDTGFKPVTYEEYEYQEKAYIRIKANFYCDGNKFMLSNGAYYRNGDYVWVEVSPVKWLIDDENNQLISKKGLVSGIRFLDKRTNYKGDFDRTEMKEYLDRYMVKDLFQSVDFEYLQD
;
A
#
# COMPACT_ATOMS: atom_id res chain seq x y z
N MET A 1 -22.69 12.66 -1.69
CA MET A 1 -22.16 11.29 -1.99
C MET A 1 -20.72 11.54 -2.39
N MET A 2 -19.76 10.90 -1.78
CA MET A 2 -18.36 11.18 -2.10
C MET A 2 -18.10 10.73 -3.55
N ASP A 3 -17.59 11.63 -4.39
CA ASP A 3 -17.33 11.34 -5.81
C ASP A 3 -15.98 10.66 -6.04
N TYR A 4 -15.44 9.99 -5.03
CA TYR A 4 -14.19 9.23 -5.12
C TYR A 4 -14.32 7.83 -4.52
N GLU A 5 -13.55 6.91 -5.06
CA GLU A 5 -13.53 5.50 -4.66
C GLU A 5 -12.09 4.96 -4.61
N LEU A 6 -11.71 4.36 -3.48
CA LEU A 6 -10.54 3.50 -3.43
C LEU A 6 -10.92 2.08 -3.88
N THR A 7 -10.14 1.54 -4.80
CA THR A 7 -10.32 0.21 -5.36
C THR A 7 -8.97 -0.47 -5.61
N LEU A 8 -8.99 -1.69 -6.14
CA LEU A 8 -7.83 -2.36 -6.72
C LEU A 8 -7.96 -2.42 -8.24
N LEU A 9 -6.86 -2.64 -8.95
CA LEU A 9 -6.91 -2.90 -10.38
C LEU A 9 -7.48 -4.29 -10.67
N SER A 10 -8.18 -4.44 -11.79
CA SER A 10 -8.56 -5.75 -12.32
C SER A 10 -7.41 -6.40 -13.10
N GLU A 11 -7.49 -7.70 -13.35
CA GLU A 11 -6.54 -8.39 -14.23
C GLU A 11 -6.54 -7.80 -15.64
N GLY A 12 -7.72 -7.42 -16.17
CA GLY A 12 -7.83 -6.79 -17.48
C GLY A 12 -7.13 -5.43 -17.56
N GLN A 13 -7.20 -4.64 -16.51
CA GLN A 13 -6.46 -3.38 -16.41
C GLN A 13 -4.93 -3.58 -16.34
N ILE A 14 -4.48 -4.71 -15.80
CA ILE A 14 -3.05 -5.00 -15.64
C ILE A 14 -2.46 -5.68 -16.88
N TRP A 15 -3.10 -6.71 -17.43
CA TRP A 15 -2.55 -7.49 -18.57
C TRP A 15 -3.33 -7.33 -19.88
N GLY A 16 -4.56 -6.87 -19.81
CA GLY A 16 -5.52 -6.93 -20.90
C GLY A 16 -6.21 -8.31 -20.99
N ASN A 17 -7.46 -8.32 -21.44
CA ASN A 17 -8.22 -9.52 -21.75
C ASN A 17 -9.32 -9.18 -22.78
N ASP A 18 -10.20 -10.14 -23.10
CA ASP A 18 -11.27 -9.95 -24.09
C ASP A 18 -12.32 -8.89 -23.70
N LYS A 19 -12.37 -8.50 -22.43
CA LYS A 19 -13.36 -7.56 -21.89
C LYS A 19 -12.77 -6.19 -21.55
N GLU A 20 -11.49 -6.13 -21.22
CA GLU A 20 -10.84 -4.93 -20.70
C GLU A 20 -9.41 -4.81 -21.25
N ARG A 21 -9.08 -3.62 -21.75
CA ARG A 21 -7.74 -3.33 -22.28
C ARG A 21 -6.76 -3.04 -21.16
N GLN A 22 -5.51 -3.51 -21.30
CA GLN A 22 -4.41 -3.08 -20.44
C GLN A 22 -4.29 -1.55 -20.41
N LEU A 23 -4.17 -0.98 -19.22
CA LEU A 23 -4.00 0.46 -19.03
C LEU A 23 -2.69 0.93 -19.65
N ASP A 24 -2.74 2.02 -20.39
CA ASP A 24 -1.55 2.61 -21.02
C ASP A 24 -0.49 3.00 -20.01
N VAL A 25 -0.89 3.49 -18.84
CA VAL A 25 0.03 3.84 -17.76
C VAL A 25 0.74 2.60 -17.20
N ILE A 26 0.06 1.48 -17.03
CA ILE A 26 0.66 0.20 -16.60
C ILE A 26 1.59 -0.34 -17.69
N ARG A 27 1.22 -0.26 -18.94
CA ARG A 27 2.07 -0.68 -20.05
C ARG A 27 3.37 0.12 -20.15
N LYS A 28 3.34 1.42 -19.87
CA LYS A 28 4.51 2.31 -19.88
C LYS A 28 5.39 2.15 -18.64
N TYR A 29 4.78 2.15 -17.47
CA TYR A 29 5.47 2.06 -16.18
C TYR A 29 6.01 0.65 -15.91
N GLY A 30 5.21 -0.36 -16.23
CA GLY A 30 5.45 -1.77 -15.92
C GLY A 30 4.43 -2.33 -14.92
N ILE A 31 4.28 -3.66 -14.95
CA ILE A 31 3.31 -4.37 -14.11
C ILE A 31 3.81 -4.47 -12.66
N LYS A 32 5.09 -4.78 -12.48
CA LYS A 32 5.71 -4.95 -11.15
C LYS A 32 5.49 -3.71 -10.28
N ALA A 33 5.31 -3.92 -8.98
CA ALA A 33 5.24 -2.83 -8.02
C ALA A 33 6.24 -3.03 -6.89
N ALA A 34 6.97 -1.98 -6.56
CA ALA A 34 7.72 -1.91 -5.32
C ALA A 34 6.76 -1.83 -4.12
N ILE A 35 7.26 -2.16 -2.93
CA ILE A 35 6.51 -2.01 -1.67
C ILE A 35 7.22 -1.06 -0.72
N THR A 36 6.45 -0.48 0.19
CA THR A 36 6.97 0.37 1.27
C THR A 36 7.57 -0.47 2.38
N ASP A 37 8.37 0.16 3.27
CA ASP A 37 8.80 -0.51 4.50
C ASP A 37 7.62 -0.89 5.40
N LEU A 38 6.58 -0.04 5.44
CA LEU A 38 5.36 -0.37 6.15
C LEU A 38 4.73 -1.67 5.64
N CYS A 39 4.66 -1.85 4.32
CA CYS A 39 4.13 -3.08 3.73
C CYS A 39 4.91 -4.31 4.22
N ILE A 40 6.24 -4.24 4.28
CA ILE A 40 7.09 -5.31 4.82
C ILE A 40 6.82 -5.53 6.32
N LEU A 41 6.74 -4.44 7.10
CA LEU A 41 6.49 -4.46 8.55
C LEU A 41 5.11 -5.02 8.92
N THR A 42 4.15 -4.97 8.00
CA THR A 42 2.81 -5.53 8.16
C THR A 42 2.64 -6.90 7.53
N GLY A 43 3.73 -7.54 7.07
CA GLY A 43 3.75 -8.91 6.60
C GLY A 43 3.79 -9.11 5.11
N GLY A 44 4.13 -8.09 4.35
CA GLY A 44 4.32 -8.20 2.91
C GLY A 44 5.43 -9.18 2.54
N TYR A 45 5.13 -10.06 1.59
CA TYR A 45 6.09 -11.01 1.07
C TYR A 45 7.17 -10.28 0.28
N LEU A 46 8.43 -10.56 0.59
CA LEU A 46 9.57 -10.14 -0.20
C LEU A 46 10.11 -11.34 -0.98
N TYR A 47 10.17 -11.21 -2.29
CA TYR A 47 10.84 -12.22 -3.10
C TYR A 47 12.32 -12.29 -2.74
N GLU A 48 12.88 -13.51 -2.69
CA GLU A 48 14.27 -13.76 -2.34
C GLU A 48 15.23 -13.01 -3.28
N ASN A 49 16.29 -12.43 -2.76
CA ASN A 49 17.38 -11.71 -3.45
C ASN A 49 17.21 -10.20 -3.64
N THR A 50 16.66 -9.56 -2.68
CA THR A 50 16.64 -8.10 -2.68
C THR A 50 17.96 -7.48 -2.25
N ASN A 51 18.97 -7.56 -3.09
CA ASN A 51 20.04 -6.58 -3.04
C ASN A 51 19.51 -5.26 -3.57
N TYR A 52 19.17 -4.38 -2.64
CA TYR A 52 18.66 -3.06 -2.99
C TYR A 52 19.71 -2.24 -3.72
N THR A 53 19.41 -1.85 -4.92
CA THR A 53 19.83 -0.56 -5.44
C THR A 53 18.56 0.30 -5.49
N ILE A 54 18.43 1.22 -4.58
CA ILE A 54 17.40 2.26 -4.65
C ILE A 54 17.83 3.16 -5.80
N ASP A 55 17.30 2.87 -6.96
CA ASP A 55 17.28 3.83 -8.04
C ASP A 55 15.99 4.62 -7.85
N GLU A 56 16.08 5.87 -7.40
CA GLU A 56 14.93 6.72 -7.09
C GLU A 56 13.98 6.85 -8.28
N ASP A 57 14.52 6.83 -9.49
CA ASP A 57 13.74 6.93 -10.72
C ASP A 57 13.11 5.59 -11.14
N ARG A 58 13.63 4.48 -10.64
CA ARG A 58 13.14 3.13 -10.91
C ARG A 58 12.65 2.48 -9.63
N SER A 59 11.72 3.04 -8.94
CA SER A 59 11.17 2.55 -7.66
C SER A 59 10.89 1.03 -7.58
N LEU A 60 11.26 0.29 -8.60
CA LEU A 60 11.07 -1.14 -8.83
C LEU A 60 12.28 -2.00 -8.54
N THR A 61 13.48 -1.43 -8.40
CA THR A 61 14.67 -2.27 -8.25
C THR A 61 14.73 -2.86 -6.85
N GLY A 62 14.53 -4.16 -6.76
CA GLY A 62 14.88 -4.98 -5.62
C GLY A 62 13.83 -5.13 -4.52
N ARG A 63 12.65 -4.50 -4.63
CA ARG A 63 11.58 -4.59 -3.61
C ARG A 63 10.21 -4.84 -4.18
N THR A 64 10.14 -5.60 -5.25
CA THR A 64 8.86 -6.05 -5.78
C THR A 64 8.25 -7.11 -4.87
N SER A 65 6.94 -7.11 -4.77
CA SER A 65 6.17 -8.08 -4.01
C SER A 65 4.89 -8.40 -4.76
N CYS A 66 4.24 -9.46 -4.33
CA CYS A 66 2.90 -9.78 -4.76
C CYS A 66 1.92 -8.69 -4.34
N PHE A 67 0.90 -8.42 -5.14
CA PHE A 67 -0.18 -7.51 -4.77
C PHE A 67 -1.53 -7.99 -5.30
N TRP A 68 -2.56 -7.69 -4.53
CA TRP A 68 -3.92 -8.05 -4.83
C TRP A 68 -4.46 -7.38 -6.09
N THR A 69 -5.20 -8.15 -6.90
CA THR A 69 -6.16 -7.60 -7.85
C THR A 69 -7.59 -7.76 -7.32
N ARG A 70 -8.58 -7.15 -7.99
CA ARG A 70 -9.99 -7.36 -7.67
C ARG A 70 -10.65 -8.46 -8.50
N SER A 71 -9.90 -9.21 -9.28
CA SER A 71 -10.40 -10.24 -10.18
C SER A 71 -10.45 -11.60 -9.53
N ASP A 72 -11.51 -12.37 -9.82
CA ASP A 72 -11.60 -13.79 -9.46
C ASP A 72 -10.80 -14.65 -10.44
N ASP A 73 -10.42 -15.83 -10.00
CA ASP A 73 -9.70 -16.83 -10.81
C ASP A 73 -10.64 -17.78 -11.58
N GLY A 74 -11.94 -17.67 -11.35
CA GLY A 74 -12.96 -18.58 -11.85
C GLY A 74 -13.26 -19.77 -10.93
N ASP A 75 -12.38 -20.06 -9.96
CA ASP A 75 -12.49 -21.18 -9.00
C ASP A 75 -12.72 -20.73 -7.55
N ASN A 76 -13.24 -19.51 -7.37
CA ASN A 76 -13.57 -18.85 -6.09
C ASN A 76 -12.40 -18.22 -5.32
N ASP A 77 -11.20 -18.20 -5.86
CA ASP A 77 -10.06 -17.50 -5.31
C ASP A 77 -9.77 -16.18 -6.08
N VAL A 78 -8.66 -15.55 -5.84
CA VAL A 78 -8.35 -14.20 -6.34
C VAL A 78 -7.11 -14.24 -7.21
N ARG A 79 -7.11 -13.46 -8.28
CA ARG A 79 -5.92 -13.17 -9.06
C ARG A 79 -5.01 -12.23 -8.31
N GLU A 80 -3.72 -12.53 -8.27
CA GLU A 80 -2.68 -11.63 -7.82
C GLU A 80 -1.67 -11.35 -8.94
N VAL A 81 -0.94 -10.29 -8.77
CA VAL A 81 0.32 -10.04 -9.49
C VAL A 81 1.44 -10.50 -8.60
N ASP A 82 2.27 -11.42 -9.06
CA ASP A 82 3.43 -11.84 -8.28
C ASP A 82 4.59 -10.83 -8.36
N ALA A 83 5.67 -11.11 -7.66
CA ALA A 83 6.83 -10.23 -7.62
C ALA A 83 7.55 -10.09 -8.98
N ASP A 84 7.33 -11.01 -9.90
CA ASP A 84 7.86 -10.96 -11.27
C ASP A 84 6.91 -10.30 -12.27
N GLY A 85 5.71 -9.93 -11.83
CA GLY A 85 4.68 -9.29 -12.65
C GLY A 85 3.82 -10.31 -13.40
N GLU A 86 3.92 -11.58 -13.05
CA GLU A 86 3.11 -12.64 -13.61
C GLU A 86 1.76 -12.76 -12.91
N ARG A 87 0.81 -13.37 -13.60
CA ARG A 87 -0.53 -13.64 -13.10
C ARG A 87 -0.54 -14.97 -12.36
N VAL A 88 -0.91 -14.95 -11.09
CA VAL A 88 -1.00 -16.11 -10.22
C VAL A 88 -2.36 -16.16 -9.52
N ASP A 89 -2.79 -17.35 -9.13
CA ASP A 89 -4.00 -17.57 -8.35
C ASP A 89 -3.62 -17.79 -6.90
N ILE A 90 -4.28 -17.07 -6.01
CA ILE A 90 -3.98 -17.10 -4.59
C ILE A 90 -5.24 -17.28 -3.75
N TYR A 91 -5.11 -18.03 -2.67
CA TYR A 91 -6.19 -18.15 -1.71
C TYR A 91 -6.57 -16.81 -1.10
N ARG A 92 -7.82 -16.39 -1.28
CA ARG A 92 -8.41 -15.13 -0.84
C ARG A 92 -8.23 -14.78 0.64
N TYR A 93 -7.91 -15.78 1.48
CA TYR A 93 -7.68 -15.57 2.92
C TYR A 93 -6.21 -15.35 3.29
N LYS A 94 -5.29 -15.47 2.35
CA LYS A 94 -3.87 -15.13 2.56
C LYS A 94 -3.71 -13.63 2.81
N ARG A 95 -2.60 -13.22 3.41
CA ARG A 95 -2.43 -11.86 3.92
C ARG A 95 -1.08 -11.22 3.60
N TYR A 96 -0.23 -11.92 2.89
CA TYR A 96 1.12 -11.44 2.58
C TYR A 96 1.20 -10.57 1.33
N ASP A 97 0.10 -10.46 0.58
CA ASP A 97 0.08 -9.61 -0.60
C ASP A 97 -0.12 -8.16 -0.25
N ALA A 98 0.53 -7.30 -1.00
CA ALA A 98 0.44 -5.87 -0.82
C ALA A 98 -0.91 -5.33 -1.31
N VAL A 99 -1.41 -4.33 -0.61
CA VAL A 99 -2.50 -3.47 -1.08
C VAL A 99 -1.88 -2.34 -1.91
N ARG A 100 -2.10 -2.38 -3.21
CA ARG A 100 -1.72 -1.35 -4.19
C ARG A 100 -2.99 -0.65 -4.65
N PRO A 101 -3.43 0.42 -3.99
CA PRO A 101 -4.72 1.03 -4.27
C PRO A 101 -4.71 1.82 -5.58
N ALA A 102 -5.91 1.89 -6.19
CA ALA A 102 -6.25 2.85 -7.22
C ALA A 102 -7.36 3.78 -6.70
N LEU A 103 -7.25 5.06 -6.97
CA LEU A 103 -8.23 6.09 -6.60
C LEU A 103 -8.95 6.58 -7.86
N ARG A 104 -10.27 6.47 -7.88
CA ARG A 104 -11.14 6.97 -8.94
C ARG A 104 -11.88 8.20 -8.46
N SER A 105 -11.84 9.26 -9.25
CA SER A 105 -12.66 10.47 -9.03
C SER A 105 -12.56 11.40 -10.22
N SER A 106 -13.68 11.99 -10.61
CA SER A 106 -13.71 13.03 -11.65
C SER A 106 -13.23 14.40 -11.13
N VAL A 107 -13.42 14.66 -9.84
CA VAL A 107 -13.10 15.95 -9.21
C VAL A 107 -11.60 16.09 -8.96
N ILE A 108 -10.96 15.03 -8.45
CA ILE A 108 -9.53 15.04 -8.11
C ILE A 108 -8.67 15.42 -9.32
N PHE A 109 -9.00 14.92 -10.52
CA PHE A 109 -8.19 15.16 -11.73
C PHE A 109 -8.04 16.64 -12.09
N SER A 110 -9.08 17.42 -11.91
CA SER A 110 -9.00 18.86 -12.18
C SER A 110 -8.08 19.60 -11.17
N GLN A 111 -8.02 19.13 -9.96
CA GLN A 111 -7.27 19.77 -8.87
C GLN A 111 -5.79 19.38 -8.87
N ILE A 112 -5.45 18.14 -9.15
CA ILE A 112 -4.06 17.66 -9.19
C ILE A 112 -3.32 18.07 -10.47
N SER A 113 -4.04 18.51 -11.50
CA SER A 113 -3.46 18.89 -12.79
C SER A 113 -2.24 19.83 -12.71
N PRO A 114 -2.22 20.85 -11.83
CA PRO A 114 -1.07 21.74 -11.69
C PRO A 114 0.17 21.09 -11.08
N ASN A 115 0.03 19.97 -10.37
CA ASN A 115 1.09 19.30 -9.61
C ASN A 115 1.65 18.06 -10.33
N ARG A 116 1.28 17.85 -11.58
CA ARG A 116 1.78 16.74 -12.40
C ARG A 116 3.26 16.91 -12.70
N VAL A 117 4.00 15.82 -12.57
CA VAL A 117 5.41 15.75 -12.95
C VAL A 117 5.64 14.60 -13.93
N SER A 118 6.63 14.75 -14.80
CA SER A 118 7.05 13.64 -15.67
C SER A 118 7.69 12.54 -14.84
N GLY A 119 7.12 11.37 -14.95
CA GLY A 119 7.62 10.15 -14.31
C GLY A 119 8.45 9.29 -15.27
N TYR A 120 8.69 8.06 -14.81
CA TYR A 120 9.45 7.07 -15.56
C TYR A 120 8.74 6.70 -16.88
N ASN A 121 9.53 6.57 -17.95
CA ASN A 121 9.08 6.07 -19.27
C ASN A 121 7.88 6.82 -19.86
N GLY A 122 7.77 8.12 -19.62
CA GLY A 122 6.69 8.97 -20.16
C GLY A 122 5.35 8.75 -19.47
N THR A 123 5.35 8.24 -18.26
CA THR A 123 4.19 8.33 -17.35
C THR A 123 4.12 9.71 -16.72
N GLU A 124 2.96 10.07 -16.26
CA GLU A 124 2.78 11.26 -15.42
C GLU A 124 2.50 10.83 -13.97
N GLU A 125 3.00 11.62 -13.04
CA GLU A 125 2.93 11.33 -11.60
C GLU A 125 2.42 12.52 -10.83
N VAL A 126 1.85 12.26 -9.66
CA VAL A 126 1.44 13.28 -8.69
C VAL A 126 1.63 12.76 -7.26
N GLU A 127 1.93 13.66 -6.35
CA GLU A 127 1.86 13.41 -4.91
C GLU A 127 0.49 13.86 -4.39
N PHE A 128 -0.24 12.93 -3.75
CA PHE A 128 -1.56 13.21 -3.19
C PHE A 128 -1.86 12.30 -2.00
N GLY A 129 -2.36 12.90 -0.91
CA GLY A 129 -2.54 12.20 0.35
C GLY A 129 -1.21 11.80 1.01
N GLU A 130 -1.26 11.39 2.25
CA GLU A 130 -0.09 11.00 3.04
C GLU A 130 -0.32 9.66 3.71
N TYR A 131 0.75 8.85 3.79
CA TYR A 131 0.70 7.53 4.41
C TYR A 131 2.05 7.17 5.02
N PRO A 132 2.10 6.36 6.08
CA PRO A 132 3.36 5.82 6.56
C PRO A 132 4.01 4.95 5.48
N GLN A 133 5.27 5.21 5.14
CA GLN A 133 5.90 4.50 4.03
C GLN A 133 7.25 3.89 4.39
N ASN A 134 8.25 4.73 4.68
CA ASN A 134 9.62 4.28 4.83
C ASN A 134 10.08 4.36 6.28
N ALA A 135 10.90 3.42 6.71
CA ALA A 135 11.55 3.48 8.02
C ALA A 135 12.42 4.73 8.11
N ALA A 136 12.29 5.48 9.19
CA ALA A 136 13.18 6.60 9.48
C ALA A 136 14.64 6.14 9.49
N ASP A 137 15.57 7.01 9.15
CA ASP A 137 16.99 6.64 9.15
C ASP A 137 17.46 6.14 10.52
N SER A 138 18.54 5.35 10.54
CA SER A 138 18.99 4.65 11.76
C SER A 138 19.33 5.59 12.92
N ARG A 139 19.77 6.82 12.65
CA ARG A 139 20.03 7.83 13.68
C ARG A 139 18.71 8.36 14.20
N MET A 140 17.76 8.65 13.29
CA MET A 140 16.44 9.15 13.65
C MET A 140 15.64 8.13 14.46
N GLN A 141 15.75 6.82 14.19
CA GLN A 141 15.13 5.76 15.01
C GLN A 141 15.46 5.92 16.50
N ASN A 142 16.72 6.16 16.83
CA ASN A 142 17.16 6.33 18.22
C ASN A 142 16.68 7.65 18.85
N ILE A 143 16.67 8.72 18.07
CA ILE A 143 16.18 10.02 18.51
C ILE A 143 14.68 9.93 18.82
N LEU A 144 13.88 9.44 17.89
CA LEU A 144 12.44 9.30 18.06
C LEU A 144 12.08 8.39 19.24
N GLU A 145 12.79 7.28 19.45
CA GLU A 145 12.57 6.41 20.59
C GLU A 145 12.90 7.11 21.92
N SER A 146 13.92 7.98 21.94
CA SER A 146 14.26 8.78 23.10
C SER A 146 13.20 9.84 23.40
N GLU A 147 12.76 10.59 22.38
CA GLU A 147 11.71 11.60 22.50
C GLU A 147 10.35 11.01 22.86
N TYR A 148 10.00 9.86 22.32
CA TYR A 148 8.80 9.13 22.69
C TYR A 148 8.75 8.82 24.20
N LYS A 149 9.88 8.36 24.77
CA LYS A 149 10.01 8.09 26.22
C LYS A 149 9.91 9.36 27.08
N ARG A 150 10.18 10.51 26.48
CA ARG A 150 10.05 11.84 27.14
C ARG A 150 8.66 12.45 27.01
N GLY A 151 7.75 11.81 26.25
CA GLY A 151 6.40 12.31 26.05
C GLY A 151 6.23 13.13 24.78
N MET A 152 6.62 12.55 23.66
CA MET A 152 6.46 13.14 22.31
C MET A 152 5.00 13.47 22.02
N SER A 153 4.75 14.61 21.36
CA SER A 153 3.42 15.07 21.03
C SER A 153 2.78 14.23 19.91
N LYS A 154 1.49 13.94 20.05
CA LYS A 154 0.67 13.33 18.99
C LYS A 154 0.09 14.43 18.10
N THR A 155 -0.06 14.15 16.81
CA THR A 155 -0.72 15.05 15.87
C THR A 155 -2.25 14.99 15.94
N GLY A 156 -2.79 13.90 16.49
CA GLY A 156 -4.22 13.60 16.49
C GLY A 156 -4.65 12.69 15.32
N ARG A 157 -3.77 12.42 14.36
CA ARG A 157 -3.99 11.41 13.32
C ARG A 157 -3.62 10.01 13.81
N SER A 158 -4.16 9.02 13.13
CA SER A 158 -3.82 7.62 13.38
C SER A 158 -4.03 6.79 12.12
N TYR A 159 -3.43 5.62 12.10
CA TYR A 159 -3.47 4.66 10.99
C TYR A 159 -3.89 3.30 11.50
N THR A 160 -4.72 2.58 10.73
CA THR A 160 -5.28 1.30 11.17
C THR A 160 -4.82 0.16 10.28
N PHE A 161 -4.16 -0.83 10.89
CA PHE A 161 -3.68 -2.04 10.22
C PHE A 161 -4.22 -3.29 10.91
N ASP A 162 -4.03 -4.45 10.29
CA ASP A 162 -4.34 -5.72 10.94
C ASP A 162 -3.21 -6.13 11.90
N SER A 163 -3.56 -6.66 13.06
CA SER A 163 -2.63 -7.16 14.07
C SER A 163 -2.29 -8.64 13.90
N VAL A 164 -2.70 -9.27 12.81
CA VAL A 164 -2.50 -10.70 12.58
C VAL A 164 -1.02 -11.05 12.51
N THR A 165 -0.64 -12.07 13.26
CA THR A 165 0.73 -12.61 13.31
C THR A 165 0.91 -13.91 12.52
N ASP A 166 -0.19 -14.56 12.15
CA ASP A 166 -0.19 -15.80 11.37
C ASP A 166 -0.93 -15.57 10.05
N TYR A 167 -0.16 -15.34 9.00
CA TYR A 167 -0.66 -14.99 7.67
C TYR A 167 -1.30 -16.16 6.93
N ASP A 168 -1.09 -17.38 7.40
CA ASP A 168 -1.67 -18.60 6.82
C ASP A 168 -2.98 -19.01 7.49
N ARG A 169 -3.31 -18.43 8.65
CA ARG A 169 -4.56 -18.71 9.34
C ARG A 169 -5.68 -17.78 8.92
N ASP A 170 -6.82 -18.39 8.69
CA ASP A 170 -8.07 -17.67 8.49
C ASP A 170 -8.60 -17.11 9.82
N THR A 171 -7.99 -16.05 10.29
CA THR A 171 -8.45 -15.27 11.45
C THR A 171 -9.07 -13.97 10.97
N GLY A 172 -10.21 -13.56 11.49
CA GLY A 172 -10.86 -12.29 11.08
C GLY A 172 -9.94 -11.09 11.23
N PHE A 173 -10.29 -9.99 10.54
CA PHE A 173 -9.58 -8.72 10.66
C PHE A 173 -9.58 -8.22 12.12
N LYS A 174 -8.41 -7.91 12.65
CA LYS A 174 -8.19 -7.42 14.01
C LYS A 174 -7.51 -6.06 13.97
N PRO A 175 -8.26 -4.97 13.83
CA PRO A 175 -7.69 -3.65 13.68
C PRO A 175 -6.87 -3.23 14.90
N VAL A 176 -5.68 -2.70 14.63
CA VAL A 176 -4.85 -1.99 15.59
C VAL A 176 -4.58 -0.60 15.05
N THR A 177 -4.82 0.40 15.88
CA THR A 177 -4.60 1.79 15.54
C THR A 177 -3.26 2.26 16.06
N TYR A 178 -2.48 2.88 15.21
CA TYR A 178 -1.18 3.45 15.49
C TYR A 178 -1.28 4.98 15.43
N GLU A 179 -0.98 5.63 16.54
CA GLU A 179 -0.97 7.07 16.65
C GLU A 179 0.16 7.70 15.86
N GLU A 180 -0.09 8.84 15.27
CA GLU A 180 0.90 9.66 14.61
C GLU A 180 1.54 10.66 15.59
N TYR A 181 2.85 10.82 15.49
CA TYR A 181 3.67 11.70 16.32
C TYR A 181 4.43 12.69 15.44
N GLU A 182 4.59 13.92 15.93
CA GLU A 182 5.34 14.95 15.24
C GLU A 182 6.74 15.13 15.87
N TYR A 183 7.75 15.22 15.01
CA TYR A 183 9.10 15.60 15.38
C TYR A 183 9.77 16.37 14.25
N GLN A 184 10.22 17.62 14.55
CA GLN A 184 10.89 18.50 13.59
C GLN A 184 10.11 18.67 12.27
N GLU A 185 8.82 19.01 12.39
CA GLU A 185 7.91 19.25 11.24
C GLU A 185 7.67 18.00 10.35
N LYS A 186 8.01 16.82 10.83
CA LYS A 186 7.74 15.56 10.17
C LYS A 186 6.87 14.67 11.05
N ALA A 187 6.06 13.86 10.39
CA ALA A 187 5.15 12.94 11.04
C ALA A 187 5.67 11.50 10.99
N TYR A 188 5.44 10.76 12.06
CA TYR A 188 5.92 9.38 12.22
C TYR A 188 4.90 8.53 12.95
N ILE A 189 4.87 7.24 12.64
CA ILE A 189 4.21 6.23 13.47
C ILE A 189 5.26 5.30 14.09
N ARG A 190 4.94 4.72 15.26
CA ARG A 190 5.76 3.69 15.92
C ARG A 190 5.04 2.35 15.79
N ILE A 191 5.51 1.50 14.88
CA ILE A 191 4.90 0.19 14.62
C ILE A 191 5.77 -0.95 15.14
N LYS A 192 5.13 -2.03 15.61
CA LYS A 192 5.78 -3.27 15.95
C LYS A 192 5.92 -4.14 14.70
N ALA A 193 7.14 -4.52 14.36
CA ALA A 193 7.42 -5.34 13.19
C ALA A 193 6.73 -6.69 13.28
N ASN A 194 6.08 -7.08 12.20
CA ASN A 194 5.36 -8.33 12.03
C ASN A 194 5.60 -8.87 10.62
N PHE A 195 6.79 -9.42 10.40
CA PHE A 195 7.22 -9.92 9.10
C PHE A 195 6.53 -11.25 8.76
N TYR A 196 6.30 -11.48 7.49
CA TYR A 196 5.68 -12.71 6.97
C TYR A 196 6.42 -13.99 7.40
N CYS A 197 7.75 -13.97 7.43
CA CYS A 197 8.56 -15.11 7.83
C CYS A 197 9.15 -14.92 9.23
N ASP A 198 8.85 -15.85 10.14
CA ASP A 198 9.42 -15.89 11.49
C ASP A 198 10.92 -16.21 11.47
N GLY A 199 11.64 -15.65 12.43
CA GLY A 199 13.06 -15.99 12.72
C GLY A 199 14.08 -15.26 11.87
N ASN A 200 13.70 -14.60 10.81
CA ASN A 200 14.59 -13.84 9.93
C ASN A 200 14.77 -12.39 10.39
N LYS A 201 15.88 -11.80 9.96
CA LYS A 201 16.08 -10.36 10.00
C LYS A 201 15.77 -9.81 8.63
N PHE A 202 14.99 -8.75 8.58
CA PHE A 202 14.71 -8.02 7.34
C PHE A 202 15.42 -6.67 7.36
N MET A 203 16.08 -6.37 6.26
CA MET A 203 16.67 -5.04 6.04
C MET A 203 15.60 -4.11 5.49
N LEU A 204 15.38 -2.97 6.12
CA LEU A 204 14.49 -1.92 5.62
C LEU A 204 15.26 -0.87 4.80
N SER A 205 14.56 0.08 4.20
CA SER A 205 15.15 1.09 3.30
C SER A 205 16.24 1.95 3.95
N ASN A 206 16.23 2.06 5.27
CA ASN A 206 17.26 2.74 6.06
C ASN A 206 18.57 1.93 6.25
N GLY A 207 18.68 0.75 5.64
CA GLY A 207 19.84 -0.14 5.73
C GLY A 207 19.97 -0.91 7.05
N ALA A 208 19.07 -0.74 8.00
CA ALA A 208 19.08 -1.46 9.26
C ALA A 208 18.26 -2.76 9.19
N TYR A 209 18.69 -3.75 9.99
CA TYR A 209 18.01 -5.03 10.11
C TYR A 209 17.10 -5.07 11.33
N TYR A 210 15.88 -5.52 11.15
CA TYR A 210 14.86 -5.68 12.19
C TYR A 210 14.37 -7.13 12.27
N ARG A 211 13.83 -7.50 13.44
CA ARG A 211 13.22 -8.81 13.70
C ARG A 211 11.74 -8.63 14.06
N ASN A 212 10.99 -9.71 13.98
CA ASN A 212 9.64 -9.73 14.52
C ASN A 212 9.61 -9.28 15.96
N GLY A 213 8.73 -8.33 16.27
CA GLY A 213 8.58 -7.75 17.59
C GLY A 213 9.40 -6.50 17.87
N ASP A 214 10.37 -6.15 17.02
CA ASP A 214 11.07 -4.86 17.12
C ASP A 214 10.11 -3.70 16.85
N TYR A 215 10.33 -2.58 17.53
CA TYR A 215 9.62 -1.35 17.22
C TYR A 215 10.40 -0.54 16.20
N VAL A 216 9.67 -0.05 15.20
CA VAL A 216 10.22 0.72 14.08
C VAL A 216 9.45 2.03 13.93
N TRP A 217 10.16 3.13 13.81
CA TRP A 217 9.59 4.41 13.45
C TRP A 217 9.53 4.52 11.93
N VAL A 218 8.33 4.76 11.42
CA VAL A 218 8.04 4.89 9.99
C VAL A 218 7.60 6.32 9.72
N GLU A 219 8.24 6.97 8.75
CA GLU A 219 7.91 8.34 8.34
C GLU A 219 6.61 8.33 7.53
N VAL A 220 5.73 9.27 7.85
CA VAL A 220 4.55 9.60 7.06
C VAL A 220 4.97 10.57 5.97
N SER A 221 4.66 10.26 4.74
CA SER A 221 5.08 11.05 3.58
C SER A 221 4.03 11.02 2.47
N PRO A 222 4.06 12.00 1.55
CA PRO A 222 3.14 12.02 0.42
C PRO A 222 3.18 10.74 -0.39
N VAL A 223 2.02 10.24 -0.78
CA VAL A 223 1.90 9.05 -1.64
C VAL A 223 2.06 9.48 -3.09
N LYS A 224 2.93 8.79 -3.82
CA LYS A 224 3.14 8.98 -5.26
C LYS A 224 2.18 8.11 -6.06
N TRP A 225 1.49 8.73 -6.98
CA TRP A 225 0.52 8.10 -7.85
C TRP A 225 0.92 8.25 -9.30
N LEU A 226 0.66 7.19 -10.08
CA LEU A 226 0.65 7.23 -11.54
C LEU A 226 -0.71 7.76 -12.00
N ILE A 227 -0.71 8.64 -12.97
CA ILE A 227 -1.94 9.25 -13.51
C ILE A 227 -2.41 8.46 -14.73
N ASP A 228 -3.64 8.01 -14.70
CA ASP A 228 -4.35 7.40 -15.81
C ASP A 228 -5.52 8.32 -16.23
N ASP A 229 -5.24 9.23 -17.15
CA ASP A 229 -6.21 10.21 -17.65
C ASP A 229 -7.38 9.56 -18.39
N GLU A 230 -7.14 8.45 -19.09
CA GLU A 230 -8.18 7.79 -19.89
C GLU A 230 -9.32 7.26 -19.02
N ASN A 231 -9.01 6.83 -17.80
CA ASN A 231 -9.98 6.23 -16.89
C ASN A 231 -10.26 7.09 -15.65
N ASN A 232 -9.77 8.31 -15.59
CA ASN A 232 -9.89 9.21 -14.44
C ASN A 232 -9.53 8.51 -13.13
N GLN A 233 -8.32 7.92 -13.09
CA GLN A 233 -7.85 7.22 -11.88
C GLN A 233 -6.37 7.48 -11.60
N LEU A 234 -6.03 7.43 -10.33
CA LEU A 234 -4.67 7.42 -9.83
C LEU A 234 -4.32 6.02 -9.37
N ILE A 235 -3.12 5.53 -9.69
CA ILE A 235 -2.66 4.21 -9.29
C ILE A 235 -1.44 4.39 -8.41
N SER A 236 -1.47 3.88 -7.18
CA SER A 236 -0.30 3.96 -6.30
C SER A 236 0.92 3.34 -6.98
N LYS A 237 2.06 4.04 -6.94
CA LYS A 237 3.32 3.50 -7.47
C LYS A 237 3.80 2.29 -6.71
N LYS A 238 3.45 2.19 -5.41
CA LYS A 238 3.90 1.13 -4.49
C LYS A 238 2.73 0.42 -3.85
N GLY A 239 2.95 -0.83 -3.45
CA GLY A 239 2.14 -1.46 -2.42
C GLY A 239 2.37 -0.77 -1.09
N LEU A 240 1.32 -0.30 -0.45
CA LEU A 240 1.41 0.58 0.73
C LEU A 240 1.41 -0.20 2.05
N VAL A 241 0.63 -1.26 2.14
CA VAL A 241 0.43 -2.06 3.34
C VAL A 241 0.13 -3.51 2.97
N SER A 242 0.37 -4.45 3.88
CA SER A 242 -0.02 -5.86 3.78
C SER A 242 -0.74 -6.31 5.04
N GLY A 243 -0.94 -7.59 5.23
CA GLY A 243 -1.61 -8.15 6.39
C GLY A 243 -3.13 -8.19 6.26
N ILE A 244 -3.69 -7.66 5.19
CA ILE A 244 -5.14 -7.59 4.95
C ILE A 244 -5.56 -8.78 4.06
N ARG A 245 -6.44 -9.63 4.53
CA ARG A 245 -7.01 -10.68 3.69
C ARG A 245 -8.04 -10.09 2.73
N PHE A 246 -8.15 -10.72 1.58
CA PHE A 246 -9.11 -10.27 0.58
C PHE A 246 -10.54 -10.63 1.00
N LEU A 247 -10.76 -11.87 1.45
CA LEU A 247 -12.07 -12.38 1.84
C LEU A 247 -11.92 -13.56 2.81
N ASP A 248 -12.95 -13.81 3.60
CA ASP A 248 -13.08 -14.99 4.47
C ASP A 248 -12.98 -16.31 3.68
N LYS A 249 -12.28 -17.30 4.24
CA LYS A 249 -12.10 -18.63 3.64
C LYS A 249 -13.42 -19.34 3.33
N ARG A 250 -14.47 -19.08 4.11
CA ARG A 250 -15.78 -19.74 3.97
C ARG A 250 -16.66 -19.12 2.88
N THR A 251 -16.31 -17.92 2.42
CA THR A 251 -17.04 -17.18 1.42
C THR A 251 -16.40 -17.34 0.06
N ASN A 252 -17.12 -17.85 -0.92
CA ASN A 252 -16.63 -17.96 -2.28
C ASN A 252 -16.60 -16.59 -2.95
N TYR A 253 -15.46 -16.25 -3.54
CA TYR A 253 -15.37 -15.05 -4.36
C TYR A 253 -15.90 -15.32 -5.76
N LYS A 254 -16.73 -14.42 -6.27
CA LYS A 254 -17.37 -14.50 -7.59
C LYS A 254 -17.29 -13.17 -8.35
N GLY A 255 -16.20 -12.43 -8.15
CA GLY A 255 -15.97 -11.16 -8.80
C GLY A 255 -16.75 -9.95 -8.21
N ASP A 256 -17.53 -10.13 -7.14
CA ASP A 256 -18.23 -9.05 -6.45
C ASP A 256 -17.30 -8.39 -5.40
N PHE A 257 -16.44 -7.49 -5.89
CA PHE A 257 -15.43 -6.84 -5.07
C PHE A 257 -16.03 -6.00 -3.92
N ASP A 258 -17.19 -5.41 -4.14
CA ASP A 258 -17.84 -4.54 -3.15
C ASP A 258 -18.28 -5.27 -1.88
N ARG A 259 -18.33 -6.60 -1.93
CA ARG A 259 -18.67 -7.47 -0.78
C ARG A 259 -17.46 -8.11 -0.12
N THR A 260 -16.25 -7.68 -0.43
CA THR A 260 -15.04 -8.24 0.15
C THR A 260 -14.60 -7.49 1.40
N GLU A 261 -13.86 -8.17 2.28
CA GLU A 261 -13.22 -7.52 3.43
C GLU A 261 -12.14 -6.53 3.00
N MET A 262 -11.50 -6.79 1.86
CA MET A 262 -10.55 -5.86 1.26
C MET A 262 -11.24 -4.52 0.90
N LYS A 263 -12.41 -4.57 0.27
CA LYS A 263 -13.16 -3.34 -0.06
C LYS A 263 -13.62 -2.61 1.21
N GLU A 264 -14.10 -3.35 2.22
CA GLU A 264 -14.43 -2.77 3.53
C GLU A 264 -13.20 -2.09 4.17
N TYR A 265 -12.03 -2.71 4.08
CA TYR A 265 -10.79 -2.11 4.57
C TYR A 265 -10.44 -0.81 3.84
N LEU A 266 -10.51 -0.80 2.52
CA LEU A 266 -10.24 0.38 1.70
C LEU A 266 -11.16 1.54 2.06
N ASP A 267 -12.47 1.29 2.17
CA ASP A 267 -13.48 2.33 2.40
C ASP A 267 -13.51 2.83 3.86
N ARG A 268 -13.29 1.94 4.80
CA ARG A 268 -13.49 2.25 6.21
C ARG A 268 -12.23 2.79 6.89
N TYR A 269 -11.07 2.29 6.48
CA TYR A 269 -9.80 2.61 7.12
C TYR A 269 -8.86 3.35 6.16
N MET A 270 -8.45 2.73 5.07
CA MET A 270 -7.39 3.26 4.23
C MET A 270 -7.70 4.63 3.63
N VAL A 271 -8.96 4.88 3.25
CA VAL A 271 -9.38 6.18 2.72
C VAL A 271 -9.20 7.31 3.74
N LYS A 272 -9.50 7.05 5.01
CA LYS A 272 -9.33 8.03 6.10
C LYS A 272 -7.89 8.20 6.51
N ASP A 273 -7.12 7.12 6.40
CA ASP A 273 -5.70 7.11 6.74
C ASP A 273 -4.89 7.89 5.68
N LEU A 274 -5.25 7.75 4.39
CA LEU A 274 -4.60 8.43 3.28
C LEU A 274 -4.91 9.92 3.20
N PHE A 275 -6.17 10.30 3.42
CA PHE A 275 -6.64 11.66 3.14
C PHE A 275 -7.07 12.36 4.41
N GLN A 276 -6.58 13.57 4.62
CA GLN A 276 -6.99 14.45 5.71
C GLN A 276 -8.30 15.18 5.37
N SER A 277 -8.92 15.80 6.38
CA SER A 277 -10.09 16.64 6.18
C SER A 277 -9.87 17.77 5.18
N VAL A 278 -8.64 18.29 5.09
CA VAL A 278 -8.24 19.32 4.11
C VAL A 278 -8.28 18.77 2.69
N ASP A 279 -7.83 17.52 2.49
CA ASP A 279 -7.92 16.85 1.19
C ASP A 279 -9.37 16.62 0.79
N PHE A 280 -10.25 16.39 1.77
CA PHE A 280 -11.69 16.23 1.55
C PHE A 280 -12.43 17.54 1.24
N GLU A 281 -12.00 18.69 1.74
CA GLU A 281 -12.57 19.99 1.36
C GLU A 281 -12.35 20.27 -0.12
N TYR A 282 -11.20 19.86 -0.67
CA TYR A 282 -10.95 19.93 -2.10
C TYR A 282 -11.77 18.93 -2.93
N LEU A 283 -12.34 17.90 -2.31
CA LEU A 283 -13.14 16.87 -2.99
C LEU A 283 -14.64 17.17 -2.97
N GLN A 284 -15.09 18.25 -2.30
CA GLN A 284 -16.51 18.59 -2.12
C GLN A 284 -16.98 19.80 -2.94
N ASP A 285 -16.07 20.56 -3.54
CA ASP A 285 -16.36 21.68 -4.43
C ASP A 285 -16.26 21.27 -5.91
#